data_9e6523876755377a5810c80f265e4c8b
#
_entry.id   9e6523876755377a5810c80f265e4c8b
#
_cell.length_a   1.000
_cell.length_b   1.000
_cell.length_c   1.000
_cell.angle_alpha   90.00
_cell.angle_beta   90.00
_cell.angle_gamma   90.00
#
_symmetry.space_group_name_H-M   'P 1'
#
loop_
_entity.id
_entity.type
_entity.pdbx_description
1 polymer ?
#
loop_
_entity_poly.entity_id
_entity_poly.type
_entity_poly.pdbx_seq_one_letter_code
_entity_poly.pdbx_strand_id
1 'polypeptide(L)'
;MSEKNIIIRLETKDDYRAVENLTRESFWNVYRPGCMEHYVLHCYRDDPAFVPELDFVMELDGELIGQVIYVRSEIDCDDGRKVPIMTFGPIGIAPAYKRQGYGKQLLDYSMEKAKEMGAGALAITGNIDFYGKSGFVPAKTKGVRYADDPEADYFLIRELTPGFLDGISGTYKDPEGYFVCEKNPEAFEQFEETFPKKEKLKLLGQLC
;
A
#
# COMPACT_ATOMS: atom_id res chain seq x y z
N MET A 1 -13.70 26.92 16.83
CA MET A 1 -13.58 25.64 16.10
C MET A 1 -12.65 24.80 16.92
N SER A 2 -13.06 23.63 17.41
CA SER A 2 -12.15 22.73 18.12
C SER A 2 -11.03 22.31 17.15
N GLU A 3 -9.82 22.30 17.64
CA GLU A 3 -8.67 21.80 16.90
C GLU A 3 -8.89 20.32 16.64
N LYS A 4 -8.78 19.89 15.38
CA LYS A 4 -8.93 18.48 15.00
C LYS A 4 -7.76 17.68 15.57
N ASN A 5 -8.04 16.69 16.38
CA ASN A 5 -7.02 15.81 16.98
C ASN A 5 -6.74 14.64 16.05
N ILE A 6 -5.57 14.67 15.36
CA ILE A 6 -5.10 13.59 14.49
C ILE A 6 -4.03 12.79 15.24
N ILE A 7 -4.22 11.49 15.31
CA ILE A 7 -3.26 10.54 15.88
C ILE A 7 -2.91 9.50 14.81
N ILE A 8 -1.60 9.29 14.61
CA ILE A 8 -1.10 8.17 13.80
C ILE A 8 -0.34 7.25 14.77
N ARG A 9 -0.76 6.01 14.85
CA ARG A 9 -0.19 5.00 15.75
C ARG A 9 -0.08 3.64 15.06
N LEU A 10 0.65 2.72 15.64
CA LEU A 10 0.65 1.34 15.18
C LEU A 10 -0.75 0.72 15.34
N GLU A 11 -1.08 -0.16 14.41
CA GLU A 11 -2.24 -1.04 14.50
C GLU A 11 -2.08 -2.00 15.67
N THR A 12 -3.17 -2.33 16.33
CA THR A 12 -3.24 -3.37 17.35
C THR A 12 -4.23 -4.46 16.92
N LYS A 13 -4.18 -5.61 17.57
CA LYS A 13 -5.13 -6.70 17.27
C LYS A 13 -6.59 -6.30 17.44
N ASP A 14 -6.87 -5.37 18.34
CA ASP A 14 -8.22 -4.87 18.59
C ASP A 14 -8.74 -4.01 17.42
N ASP A 15 -7.84 -3.45 16.61
CA ASP A 15 -8.18 -2.65 15.43
C ASP A 15 -8.48 -3.51 14.19
N TYR A 16 -7.99 -4.76 14.13
CA TYR A 16 -7.93 -5.59 12.91
C TYR A 16 -9.23 -5.59 12.13
N ARG A 17 -10.35 -5.85 12.79
CA ARG A 17 -11.65 -5.90 12.11
C ARG A 17 -12.12 -4.54 11.61
N ALA A 18 -11.85 -3.49 12.36
CA ALA A 18 -12.20 -2.12 11.97
C ALA A 18 -11.34 -1.67 10.78
N VAL A 19 -10.06 -2.01 10.77
CA VAL A 19 -9.12 -1.70 9.67
C VAL A 19 -9.46 -2.49 8.41
N GLU A 20 -9.81 -3.78 8.51
CA GLU A 20 -10.31 -4.57 7.39
C GLU A 20 -11.56 -3.94 6.77
N ASN A 21 -12.51 -3.53 7.61
CA ASN A 21 -13.72 -2.85 7.14
C ASN A 21 -13.41 -1.49 6.49
N LEU A 22 -12.54 -0.68 7.11
CA LEU A 22 -12.10 0.61 6.55
C LEU A 22 -11.46 0.40 5.17
N THR A 23 -10.56 -0.59 5.05
CA THR A 23 -9.89 -0.91 3.79
C THR A 23 -10.91 -1.34 2.75
N ARG A 24 -11.84 -2.24 3.11
CA ARG A 24 -12.92 -2.68 2.23
C ARG A 24 -13.76 -1.51 1.74
N GLU A 25 -14.21 -0.62 2.62
CA GLU A 25 -14.96 0.58 2.26
C GLU A 25 -14.16 1.54 1.37
N SER A 26 -12.87 1.67 1.63
CA SER A 26 -11.98 2.57 0.87
C SER A 26 -11.76 2.13 -0.57
N PHE A 27 -11.74 0.82 -0.82
CA PHE A 27 -11.41 0.24 -2.12
C PHE A 27 -12.62 -0.34 -2.86
N TRP A 28 -13.81 -0.38 -2.23
CA TRP A 28 -14.99 -0.98 -2.83
C TRP A 28 -15.36 -0.36 -4.17
N ASN A 29 -15.39 -1.20 -5.23
CA ASN A 29 -15.65 -0.80 -6.62
C ASN A 29 -14.67 0.26 -7.19
N VAL A 30 -13.46 0.40 -6.62
CA VAL A 30 -12.46 1.35 -7.14
C VAL A 30 -11.73 0.76 -8.33
N TYR A 31 -11.01 -0.33 -8.14
CA TYR A 31 -10.18 -0.94 -9.21
C TYR A 31 -10.87 -2.09 -9.92
N ARG A 32 -11.86 -2.71 -9.30
CA ARG A 32 -12.64 -3.84 -9.79
C ARG A 32 -14.01 -3.88 -9.12
N PRO A 33 -14.96 -4.68 -9.61
CA PRO A 33 -16.19 -4.97 -8.87
C PRO A 33 -15.89 -5.61 -7.50
N GLY A 34 -16.31 -4.96 -6.41
CA GLY A 34 -15.89 -5.33 -5.06
C GLY A 34 -14.49 -4.78 -4.72
N CYS A 35 -13.75 -5.48 -3.87
CA CYS A 35 -12.34 -5.22 -3.60
C CYS A 35 -11.65 -6.48 -3.05
N MET A 36 -10.33 -6.52 -3.08
CA MET A 36 -9.49 -7.61 -2.57
C MET A 36 -8.55 -7.12 -1.46
N GLU A 37 -8.33 -5.83 -1.38
CA GLU A 37 -7.30 -5.17 -0.58
C GLU A 37 -7.46 -5.46 0.92
N HIS A 38 -8.66 -5.61 1.43
CA HIS A 38 -8.92 -5.94 2.84
C HIS A 38 -8.52 -7.39 3.19
N TYR A 39 -8.62 -8.33 2.22
CA TYR A 39 -8.13 -9.70 2.42
C TYR A 39 -6.62 -9.79 2.27
N VAL A 40 -6.04 -9.05 1.34
CA VAL A 40 -4.58 -8.91 1.21
C VAL A 40 -3.98 -8.41 2.51
N LEU A 41 -4.53 -7.33 3.09
CA LEU A 41 -4.11 -6.81 4.40
C LEU A 41 -4.27 -7.84 5.51
N HIS A 42 -5.39 -8.56 5.55
CA HIS A 42 -5.63 -9.63 6.53
C HIS A 42 -4.54 -10.69 6.49
N CYS A 43 -4.21 -11.19 5.29
CA CYS A 43 -3.21 -12.23 5.11
C CYS A 43 -1.78 -11.75 5.39
N TYR A 44 -1.46 -10.50 5.07
CA TYR A 44 -0.11 -9.98 5.30
C TYR A 44 0.30 -9.95 6.76
N ARG A 45 -0.63 -9.81 7.70
CA ARG A 45 -0.31 -9.81 9.14
C ARG A 45 0.41 -11.09 9.60
N ASP A 46 0.21 -12.21 8.88
CA ASP A 46 0.87 -13.49 9.14
C ASP A 46 1.99 -13.81 8.14
N ASP A 47 2.28 -12.91 7.17
CA ASP A 47 3.31 -13.09 6.15
C ASP A 47 4.69 -12.66 6.69
N PRO A 48 5.77 -13.43 6.46
CA PRO A 48 7.12 -13.08 6.91
C PRO A 48 7.69 -11.79 6.26
N ALA A 49 7.16 -11.37 5.13
CA ALA A 49 7.55 -10.12 4.50
C ALA A 49 6.90 -8.88 5.14
N PHE A 50 5.86 -9.06 5.95
CA PHE A 50 5.18 -7.98 6.65
C PHE A 50 6.12 -7.21 7.60
N VAL A 51 5.90 -5.90 7.74
CA VAL A 51 6.69 -5.01 8.60
C VAL A 51 5.77 -4.43 9.68
N PRO A 52 5.56 -5.13 10.81
CA PRO A 52 4.61 -4.71 11.83
C PRO A 52 4.95 -3.36 12.46
N GLU A 53 6.22 -2.95 12.43
CA GLU A 53 6.67 -1.63 12.91
C GLU A 53 6.26 -0.47 11.98
N LEU A 54 5.72 -0.79 10.79
CA LEU A 54 5.22 0.17 9.81
C LEU A 54 3.74 -0.08 9.45
N ASP A 55 3.03 -0.81 10.29
CA ASP A 55 1.60 -1.01 10.20
C ASP A 55 0.88 0.10 10.98
N PHE A 56 0.43 1.14 10.27
CA PHE A 56 -0.11 2.33 10.91
C PHE A 56 -1.61 2.52 10.63
N VAL A 57 -2.28 2.99 11.67
CA VAL A 57 -3.64 3.53 11.59
C VAL A 57 -3.64 5.02 11.87
N MET A 58 -4.59 5.73 11.28
CA MET A 58 -4.83 7.16 11.51
C MET A 58 -6.20 7.35 12.12
N GLU A 59 -6.25 8.09 13.22
CA GLU A 59 -7.48 8.50 13.90
C GLU A 59 -7.69 10.01 13.79
N LEU A 60 -8.94 10.42 13.70
CA LEU A 60 -9.38 11.80 13.79
C LEU A 60 -10.45 11.90 14.87
N ASP A 61 -10.16 12.66 15.93
CA ASP A 61 -11.06 12.83 17.09
C ASP A 61 -11.54 11.49 17.69
N GLY A 62 -10.67 10.46 17.62
CA GLY A 62 -10.92 9.09 18.12
C GLY A 62 -11.64 8.16 17.12
N GLU A 63 -11.97 8.64 15.92
CA GLU A 63 -12.50 7.80 14.84
C GLU A 63 -11.37 7.31 13.93
N LEU A 64 -11.34 6.00 13.63
CA LEU A 64 -10.38 5.39 12.70
C LEU A 64 -10.72 5.81 11.26
N ILE A 65 -9.83 6.57 10.63
CA ILE A 65 -10.06 7.15 9.30
C ILE A 65 -9.07 6.69 8.23
N GLY A 66 -7.96 6.05 8.59
CA GLY A 66 -6.96 5.64 7.62
C GLY A 66 -6.08 4.50 8.12
N GLN A 67 -5.43 3.83 7.16
CA GLN A 67 -4.47 2.75 7.41
C GLN A 67 -3.43 2.66 6.31
N VAL A 68 -2.24 2.10 6.62
CA VAL A 68 -1.18 1.73 5.68
C VAL A 68 -0.36 0.58 6.24
N ILE A 69 -0.02 -0.38 5.40
CA ILE A 69 0.92 -1.45 5.72
C ILE A 69 2.16 -1.40 4.82
N TYR A 70 3.26 -1.94 5.31
CA TYR A 70 4.53 -2.06 4.59
C TYR A 70 4.98 -3.51 4.50
N VAL A 71 5.63 -3.85 3.38
CA VAL A 71 6.09 -5.19 3.04
C VAL A 71 7.54 -5.12 2.55
N ARG A 72 8.39 -6.03 3.01
CA ARG A 72 9.75 -6.18 2.48
C ARG A 72 9.70 -6.67 1.06
N SER A 73 10.50 -6.07 0.22
CA SER A 73 10.63 -6.41 -1.19
C SER A 73 12.08 -6.19 -1.65
N GLU A 74 12.37 -6.52 -2.90
CA GLU A 74 13.72 -6.39 -3.45
C GLU A 74 13.69 -6.01 -4.92
N ILE A 75 14.80 -5.48 -5.41
CA ILE A 75 15.10 -5.30 -6.82
C ILE A 75 16.11 -6.38 -7.21
N ASP A 76 15.76 -7.22 -8.18
CA ASP A 76 16.68 -8.14 -8.83
C ASP A 76 17.51 -7.38 -9.85
N CYS A 77 18.76 -7.08 -9.51
CA CYS A 77 19.66 -6.30 -10.36
C CYS A 77 20.20 -7.12 -11.54
N ASP A 78 20.46 -6.44 -12.65
CA ASP A 78 20.99 -7.04 -13.88
C ASP A 78 22.40 -7.63 -13.68
N ASP A 79 23.13 -7.19 -12.66
CA ASP A 79 24.44 -7.71 -12.26
C ASP A 79 24.37 -8.87 -11.25
N GLY A 80 23.18 -9.35 -10.94
CA GLY A 80 22.93 -10.50 -10.05
C GLY A 80 22.82 -10.14 -8.57
N ARG A 81 23.00 -8.89 -8.18
CA ARG A 81 22.72 -8.44 -6.81
C ARG A 81 21.22 -8.36 -6.55
N LYS A 82 20.84 -8.53 -5.29
CA LYS A 82 19.50 -8.22 -4.79
C LYS A 82 19.58 -6.99 -3.90
N VAL A 83 18.81 -5.96 -4.21
CA VAL A 83 18.77 -4.72 -3.44
C VAL A 83 17.48 -4.68 -2.63
N PRO A 84 17.57 -4.78 -1.30
CA PRO A 84 16.39 -4.74 -0.45
C PRO A 84 15.76 -3.35 -0.47
N ILE A 85 14.46 -3.32 -0.72
CA ILE A 85 13.59 -2.15 -0.63
C ILE A 85 12.34 -2.52 0.15
N MET A 86 11.40 -1.61 0.28
CA MET A 86 10.05 -1.91 0.75
C MET A 86 9.03 -1.48 -0.30
N THR A 87 7.92 -2.18 -0.34
CA THR A 87 6.68 -1.71 -0.94
C THR A 87 5.66 -1.47 0.17
N PHE A 88 4.59 -0.74 -0.12
CA PHE A 88 3.55 -0.49 0.85
C PHE A 88 2.18 -0.57 0.17
N GLY A 89 1.17 -0.79 0.96
CA GLY A 89 -0.21 -0.95 0.47
C GLY A 89 -0.80 -2.30 0.89
N PRO A 90 -2.14 -2.28 1.04
CA PRO A 90 -3.01 -1.13 0.76
C PRO A 90 -2.75 0.06 1.68
N ILE A 91 -2.91 1.28 1.15
CA ILE A 91 -3.05 2.51 1.91
C ILE A 91 -4.45 3.06 1.64
N GLY A 92 -5.26 3.20 2.67
CA GLY A 92 -6.66 3.58 2.57
C GLY A 92 -7.05 4.72 3.49
N ILE A 93 -7.98 5.55 3.02
CA ILE A 93 -8.67 6.58 3.83
C ILE A 93 -10.16 6.34 3.69
N ALA A 94 -10.87 6.32 4.81
CA ALA A 94 -12.31 6.13 4.85
C ALA A 94 -13.03 7.10 3.89
N PRO A 95 -14.07 6.66 3.17
CA PRO A 95 -14.68 7.43 2.08
C PRO A 95 -15.09 8.86 2.45
N ALA A 96 -15.62 9.06 3.66
CA ALA A 96 -16.03 10.38 4.15
C ALA A 96 -14.86 11.37 4.33
N TYR A 97 -13.62 10.88 4.43
CA TYR A 97 -12.43 11.67 4.72
C TYR A 97 -11.48 11.78 3.52
N LYS A 98 -11.83 11.18 2.38
CA LYS A 98 -11.02 11.26 1.14
C LYS A 98 -10.89 12.70 0.63
N ARG A 99 -9.79 12.99 -0.08
CA ARG A 99 -9.48 14.27 -0.72
C ARG A 99 -9.38 15.47 0.23
N GLN A 100 -9.12 15.22 1.53
CA GLN A 100 -8.91 16.24 2.55
C GLN A 100 -7.44 16.32 3.04
N GLY A 101 -6.51 15.61 2.37
CA GLY A 101 -5.08 15.64 2.69
C GLY A 101 -4.63 14.53 3.65
N TYR A 102 -5.53 13.80 4.29
CA TYR A 102 -5.18 12.76 5.28
C TYR A 102 -4.32 11.64 4.70
N GLY A 103 -4.61 11.18 3.46
CA GLY A 103 -3.81 10.16 2.80
C GLY A 103 -2.34 10.57 2.59
N LYS A 104 -2.10 11.85 2.22
CA LYS A 104 -0.74 12.38 2.11
C LYS A 104 -0.06 12.47 3.47
N GLN A 105 -0.77 12.92 4.50
CA GLN A 105 -0.24 13.03 5.86
C GLN A 105 0.15 11.65 6.41
N LEU A 106 -0.69 10.64 6.23
CA LEU A 106 -0.40 9.26 6.64
C LEU A 106 0.80 8.69 5.88
N LEU A 107 0.84 8.89 4.56
CA LEU A 107 1.95 8.44 3.72
C LEU A 107 3.26 9.10 4.13
N ASP A 108 3.30 10.43 4.25
CA ASP A 108 4.51 11.16 4.62
C ASP A 108 5.03 10.72 5.99
N TYR A 109 4.15 10.58 6.99
CA TYR A 109 4.52 10.06 8.31
C TYR A 109 5.12 8.67 8.25
N SER A 110 4.45 7.74 7.56
CA SER A 110 4.90 6.34 7.48
C SER A 110 6.22 6.21 6.71
N MET A 111 6.45 7.04 5.69
CA MET A 111 7.74 7.09 4.97
C MET A 111 8.91 7.56 5.85
N GLU A 112 8.69 8.56 6.72
CA GLU A 112 9.73 8.96 7.67
C GLU A 112 10.06 7.83 8.64
N LYS A 113 9.05 7.08 9.12
CA LYS A 113 9.28 5.90 9.96
C LYS A 113 10.02 4.78 9.22
N ALA A 114 9.69 4.51 7.95
CA ALA A 114 10.42 3.57 7.12
C ALA A 114 11.89 3.99 6.94
N LYS A 115 12.15 5.28 6.73
CA LYS A 115 13.51 5.84 6.65
C LYS A 115 14.28 5.70 7.97
N GLU A 116 13.65 5.98 9.12
CA GLU A 116 14.22 5.79 10.45
C GLU A 116 14.64 4.32 10.68
N MET A 117 13.91 3.37 10.11
CA MET A 117 14.23 1.94 10.12
C MET A 117 15.30 1.52 9.10
N GLY A 118 15.82 2.45 8.30
CA GLY A 118 16.87 2.19 7.33
C GLY A 118 16.38 1.75 5.94
N ALA A 119 15.10 1.91 5.63
CA ALA A 119 14.63 1.70 4.26
C ALA A 119 15.31 2.69 3.30
N GLY A 120 15.99 2.19 2.28
CA GLY A 120 16.70 3.03 1.30
C GLY A 120 15.78 3.59 0.21
N ALA A 121 14.78 2.81 -0.21
CA ALA A 121 13.79 3.20 -1.20
C ALA A 121 12.46 2.47 -0.96
N LEU A 122 11.39 3.08 -1.50
CA LEU A 122 10.04 2.52 -1.53
C LEU A 122 9.53 2.41 -2.95
N ALA A 123 8.82 1.33 -3.26
CA ALA A 123 8.14 1.11 -4.53
C ALA A 123 6.62 0.98 -4.32
N ILE A 124 5.84 1.36 -5.34
CA ILE A 124 4.37 1.23 -5.36
C ILE A 124 3.85 1.26 -6.79
N THR A 125 2.81 0.50 -7.08
CA THR A 125 1.99 0.71 -8.26
C THR A 125 0.84 1.68 -7.91
N GLY A 126 0.71 2.77 -8.66
CA GLY A 126 -0.32 3.76 -8.33
C GLY A 126 -0.31 5.02 -9.18
N ASN A 127 -1.15 5.96 -8.79
CA ASN A 127 -1.33 7.21 -9.52
C ASN A 127 -0.26 8.24 -9.17
N ILE A 128 0.52 8.66 -10.17
CA ILE A 128 1.57 9.68 -10.02
C ILE A 128 1.03 11.03 -9.52
N ASP A 129 -0.21 11.41 -9.86
CA ASP A 129 -0.82 12.65 -9.38
C ASP A 129 -0.98 12.70 -7.86
N PHE A 130 -1.08 11.54 -7.23
CA PHE A 130 -1.10 11.41 -5.77
C PHE A 130 0.31 11.24 -5.21
N TYR A 131 1.02 10.19 -5.63
CA TYR A 131 2.32 9.82 -5.06
C TYR A 131 3.44 10.78 -5.42
N GLY A 132 3.38 11.43 -6.59
CA GLY A 132 4.35 12.45 -6.99
C GLY A 132 4.42 13.64 -6.03
N LYS A 133 3.32 13.98 -5.33
CA LYS A 133 3.29 15.02 -4.29
C LYS A 133 4.12 14.65 -3.05
N SER A 134 4.42 13.38 -2.90
CA SER A 134 5.30 12.84 -1.86
C SER A 134 6.64 12.39 -2.43
N GLY A 135 7.02 12.86 -3.63
CA GLY A 135 8.35 12.70 -4.24
C GLY A 135 8.60 11.37 -4.94
N PHE A 136 7.55 10.59 -5.24
CA PHE A 136 7.68 9.43 -6.11
C PHE A 136 7.82 9.83 -7.57
N VAL A 137 8.57 9.04 -8.32
CA VAL A 137 8.77 9.17 -9.76
C VAL A 137 8.55 7.82 -10.45
N PRO A 138 8.28 7.77 -11.77
CA PRO A 138 8.25 6.50 -12.50
C PRO A 138 9.56 5.73 -12.30
N ALA A 139 9.49 4.48 -11.85
CA ALA A 139 10.66 3.70 -11.41
C ALA A 139 11.66 3.46 -12.56
N LYS A 140 11.17 3.36 -13.81
CA LYS A 140 12.04 3.26 -14.99
C LYS A 140 12.99 4.46 -15.15
N THR A 141 12.65 5.64 -14.62
CA THR A 141 13.54 6.81 -14.64
C THR A 141 14.73 6.66 -13.68
N LYS A 142 14.67 5.67 -12.79
CA LYS A 142 15.71 5.29 -11.83
C LYS A 142 16.35 3.94 -12.14
N GLY A 143 16.15 3.42 -13.36
CA GLY A 143 16.74 2.15 -13.79
C GLY A 143 16.02 0.90 -13.27
N VAL A 144 14.84 1.05 -12.64
CA VAL A 144 14.07 -0.07 -12.09
C VAL A 144 12.85 -0.33 -12.94
N ARG A 145 12.78 -1.55 -13.51
CA ARG A 145 11.67 -2.00 -14.35
C ARG A 145 10.64 -2.75 -13.50
N TYR A 146 9.38 -2.65 -13.87
CA TYR A 146 8.34 -3.52 -13.35
C TYR A 146 8.30 -4.83 -14.14
N ALA A 147 8.21 -5.98 -13.47
CA ALA A 147 8.33 -7.28 -14.12
C ALA A 147 7.24 -7.52 -15.17
N ASP A 148 5.99 -7.11 -14.86
CA ASP A 148 4.83 -7.35 -15.72
C ASP A 148 4.70 -6.32 -16.85
N ASP A 149 5.28 -5.13 -16.67
CA ASP A 149 5.29 -4.05 -17.66
C ASP A 149 6.55 -3.19 -17.48
N PRO A 150 7.64 -3.49 -18.20
CA PRO A 150 8.92 -2.77 -18.05
C PRO A 150 8.85 -1.26 -18.36
N GLU A 151 7.83 -0.83 -19.13
CA GLU A 151 7.62 0.57 -19.50
C GLU A 151 6.55 1.28 -18.64
N ALA A 152 6.06 0.63 -17.57
CA ALA A 152 5.01 1.16 -16.69
C ALA A 152 5.34 2.56 -16.16
N ASP A 153 4.48 3.53 -16.46
CA ASP A 153 4.52 4.86 -15.82
C ASP A 153 3.83 4.88 -14.45
N TYR A 154 3.01 3.86 -14.18
CA TYR A 154 2.27 3.69 -12.94
C TYR A 154 3.05 2.91 -11.86
N PHE A 155 4.20 2.29 -12.20
CA PHE A 155 5.12 1.74 -11.24
C PHE A 155 6.06 2.83 -10.78
N LEU A 156 5.98 3.19 -9.52
CA LEU A 156 6.63 4.37 -8.94
C LEU A 156 7.64 3.96 -7.88
N ILE A 157 8.71 4.74 -7.78
CA ILE A 157 9.76 4.56 -6.76
C ILE A 157 10.14 5.88 -6.12
N ARG A 158 10.51 5.85 -4.85
CA ARG A 158 11.08 6.98 -4.12
C ARG A 158 12.30 6.54 -3.33
N GLU A 159 13.41 7.25 -3.49
CA GLU A 159 14.56 7.16 -2.59
C GLU A 159 14.21 7.84 -1.25
N LEU A 160 14.42 7.13 -0.16
CA LEU A 160 14.39 7.69 1.20
C LEU A 160 15.79 8.13 1.65
N THR A 161 16.82 7.43 1.17
CA THR A 161 18.23 7.77 1.37
C THR A 161 18.79 8.27 0.06
N PRO A 162 19.27 9.52 -0.03
CA PRO A 162 19.82 10.06 -1.27
C PRO A 162 20.94 9.20 -1.85
N GLY A 163 20.87 8.89 -3.14
CA GLY A 163 21.85 8.07 -3.84
C GLY A 163 21.71 6.57 -3.65
N PHE A 164 20.69 6.11 -2.92
CA PHE A 164 20.48 4.68 -2.69
C PHE A 164 20.27 3.88 -3.99
N LEU A 165 19.65 4.49 -4.98
CA LEU A 165 19.42 3.88 -6.30
C LEU A 165 20.51 4.21 -7.33
N ASP A 166 21.59 4.88 -6.95
CA ASP A 166 22.68 5.21 -7.88
C ASP A 166 23.37 3.93 -8.38
N GLY A 167 23.43 3.79 -9.71
CA GLY A 167 24.00 2.60 -10.36
C GLY A 167 23.15 1.33 -10.25
N ILE A 168 21.90 1.44 -9.81
CA ILE A 168 20.94 0.32 -9.83
C ILE A 168 20.35 0.23 -11.24
N SER A 169 20.40 -0.98 -11.80
CA SER A 169 19.61 -1.39 -12.96
C SER A 169 19.06 -2.79 -12.66
N GLY A 170 17.75 -2.93 -12.69
CA GLY A 170 17.14 -4.19 -12.27
C GLY A 170 15.63 -4.24 -12.47
N THR A 171 15.05 -5.34 -12.01
CA THR A 171 13.62 -5.62 -12.14
C THR A 171 13.00 -5.81 -10.76
N TYR A 172 11.88 -5.15 -10.53
CA TYR A 172 11.03 -5.37 -9.36
C TYR A 172 9.85 -6.26 -9.74
N LYS A 173 9.51 -7.17 -8.84
CA LYS A 173 8.32 -8.00 -8.90
C LYS A 173 7.53 -7.82 -7.61
N ASP A 174 6.20 -7.76 -7.72
CA ASP A 174 5.35 -7.67 -6.54
C ASP A 174 5.54 -8.89 -5.63
N PRO A 175 5.61 -8.68 -4.30
CA PRO A 175 5.61 -9.76 -3.34
C PRO A 175 4.40 -10.68 -3.49
N GLU A 176 4.63 -11.98 -3.30
CA GLU A 176 3.65 -13.04 -3.52
C GLU A 176 2.37 -12.90 -2.65
N GLY A 177 2.46 -12.21 -1.52
CA GLY A 177 1.32 -11.93 -0.64
C GLY A 177 0.24 -11.05 -1.27
N TYR A 178 0.55 -10.27 -2.30
CA TYR A 178 -0.46 -9.49 -3.02
C TYR A 178 -1.41 -10.35 -3.86
N PHE A 179 -1.03 -11.59 -4.18
CA PHE A 179 -1.80 -12.50 -5.04
C PHE A 179 -2.58 -13.57 -4.25
N VAL A 180 -2.79 -13.37 -2.94
CA VAL A 180 -3.47 -14.35 -2.07
C VAL A 180 -4.91 -14.65 -2.49
N CYS A 181 -5.60 -13.65 -3.05
CA CYS A 181 -6.98 -13.81 -3.51
C CYS A 181 -7.08 -14.72 -4.74
N GLU A 182 -6.13 -14.57 -5.67
CA GLU A 182 -6.01 -15.39 -6.88
C GLU A 182 -5.54 -16.81 -6.56
N LYS A 183 -4.64 -16.93 -5.58
CA LYS A 183 -4.09 -18.21 -5.13
C LYS A 183 -5.09 -19.03 -4.31
N ASN A 184 -5.96 -18.37 -3.57
CA ASN A 184 -6.93 -19.02 -2.71
C ASN A 184 -8.30 -18.32 -2.75
N PRO A 185 -9.00 -18.39 -3.89
CA PRO A 185 -10.27 -17.70 -4.09
C PRO A 185 -11.37 -18.16 -3.13
N GLU A 186 -11.39 -19.42 -2.74
CA GLU A 186 -12.39 -19.96 -1.80
C GLU A 186 -12.22 -19.34 -0.40
N ALA A 187 -10.99 -19.23 0.09
CA ALA A 187 -10.73 -18.59 1.38
C ALA A 187 -11.07 -17.09 1.35
N PHE A 188 -10.78 -16.42 0.23
CA PHE A 188 -11.19 -15.05 0.03
C PHE A 188 -12.72 -14.88 0.06
N GLU A 189 -13.47 -15.74 -0.62
CA GLU A 189 -14.94 -15.70 -0.60
C GLU A 189 -15.50 -15.92 0.80
N GLN A 190 -14.99 -16.90 1.54
CA GLN A 190 -15.38 -17.16 2.93
C GLN A 190 -15.09 -15.95 3.84
N PHE A 191 -13.94 -15.29 3.65
CA PHE A 191 -13.61 -14.08 4.38
C PHE A 191 -14.55 -12.92 4.02
N GLU A 192 -14.83 -12.71 2.74
CA GLU A 192 -15.78 -11.68 2.26
C GLU A 192 -17.19 -11.88 2.81
N GLU A 193 -17.64 -13.12 2.98
CA GLU A 193 -18.96 -13.44 3.56
C GLU A 193 -19.12 -13.01 5.02
N THR A 194 -18.01 -12.75 5.73
CA THR A 194 -18.04 -12.23 7.10
C THR A 194 -18.40 -10.74 7.18
N PHE A 195 -18.46 -10.05 6.04
CA PHE A 195 -18.84 -8.64 5.93
C PHE A 195 -20.27 -8.45 5.44
N PRO A 196 -20.90 -7.30 5.71
CA PRO A 196 -22.20 -6.98 5.14
C PRO A 196 -22.18 -7.04 3.61
N LYS A 197 -23.21 -7.62 3.01
CA LYS A 197 -23.34 -7.70 1.55
C LYS A 197 -23.42 -6.30 0.94
N LYS A 198 -22.63 -6.10 -0.13
CA LYS A 198 -22.63 -4.87 -0.91
C LYS A 198 -22.68 -5.19 -2.40
N GLU A 199 -23.27 -4.30 -3.18
CA GLU A 199 -23.36 -4.45 -4.62
C GLU A 199 -22.00 -4.27 -5.28
N LYS A 200 -21.58 -5.25 -6.08
CA LYS A 200 -20.36 -5.19 -6.90
C LYS A 200 -20.71 -4.55 -8.24
N LEU A 201 -20.15 -3.38 -8.51
CA LEU A 201 -20.42 -2.60 -9.72
C LEU A 201 -19.21 -2.63 -10.67
N LYS A 202 -19.47 -2.90 -11.94
CA LYS A 202 -18.49 -2.70 -13.01
C LYS A 202 -18.56 -1.25 -13.47
N LEU A 203 -17.53 -0.47 -13.20
CA LEU A 203 -17.44 0.96 -13.51
C LEU A 203 -16.39 1.21 -14.60
N LEU A 204 -16.54 2.31 -15.35
CA LEU A 204 -15.52 2.73 -16.31
C LEU A 204 -14.21 3.08 -15.60
N GLY A 205 -13.10 2.60 -16.14
CA GLY A 205 -11.76 2.86 -15.59
C GLY A 205 -11.29 1.87 -14.53
N GLN A 206 -12.08 0.84 -14.23
CA GLN A 206 -11.60 -0.28 -13.43
C GLN A 206 -10.59 -1.11 -14.22
N LEU A 207 -9.63 -1.68 -13.51
CA LEU A 207 -8.70 -2.67 -14.06
C LEU A 207 -9.50 -3.95 -14.33
N CYS A 208 -9.54 -4.43 -15.57
CA CYS A 208 -10.24 -5.65 -15.98
C CYS A 208 -9.31 -6.82 -16.02
#